data_8422b8ef3e93c285ee895a42204fdce4
#
_entry.id   8422b8ef3e93c285ee895a42204fdce4
#
_cell.length_a   1.000
_cell.length_b   1.000
_cell.length_c   1.000
_cell.angle_alpha   90.00
_cell.angle_beta   90.00
_cell.angle_gamma   90.00
#
_symmetry.space_group_name_H-M   'P 1'
#
loop_
_entity.id
_entity.type
_entity.pdbx_description
1 polymer ?
#
loop_
_entity_poly.entity_id
_entity_poly.type
_entity_poly.pdbx_seq_one_letter_code
_entity_poly.pdbx_strand_id
1 'polypeptide(L)'
;MISPDNNVTFILGPTNTGKTFMAIERMVSYDNGIIGLPLRLLAREVYDKIVVKKGKLNTALITGEEQIIPPRARYFICTVEAMPTDKLVDFIAVDEIQLCNDYERGHIFTEKLLYARGNIESLFLGSDNIEPIIRKLFPHSKIIKKKRRSKLSYIGKKSFFSLPKRSAVVAFKTIDVYN
;
A
#
# COMPACT_ATOMS: atom_id res chain seq x y z
N MET A 1 -8.11 28.98 4.68
CA MET A 1 -7.86 27.94 3.66
C MET A 1 -6.79 27.01 4.22
N ILE A 2 -7.14 25.75 4.53
CA ILE A 2 -6.14 24.76 4.95
C ILE A 2 -5.35 24.43 3.68
N SER A 3 -4.01 24.55 3.73
CA SER A 3 -3.15 24.16 2.61
C SER A 3 -3.44 22.69 2.27
N PRO A 4 -3.62 22.33 1.00
CA PRO A 4 -3.99 20.98 0.60
C PRO A 4 -2.99 19.89 1.04
N ASP A 5 -1.79 20.29 1.50
CA ASP A 5 -0.73 19.36 1.94
C ASP A 5 -0.70 19.15 3.47
N ASN A 6 -1.46 19.89 4.26
CA ASN A 6 -1.39 19.81 5.73
C ASN A 6 -1.88 18.47 6.30
N ASN A 7 -2.71 17.73 5.55
CA ASN A 7 -3.21 16.41 5.95
C ASN A 7 -2.50 15.25 5.23
N VAL A 8 -1.42 15.55 4.50
CA VAL A 8 -0.64 14.54 3.75
C VAL A 8 0.59 14.12 4.53
N THR A 9 0.72 12.83 4.77
CA THR A 9 1.89 12.24 5.42
C THR A 9 2.48 11.14 4.54
N PHE A 10 3.78 11.15 4.37
CA PHE A 10 4.53 10.09 3.69
C PHE A 10 5.27 9.23 4.70
N ILE A 11 5.14 7.90 4.59
CA ILE A 11 5.94 6.96 5.37
C ILE A 11 6.87 6.22 4.41
N LEU A 12 8.13 6.53 4.46
CA LEU A 12 9.14 6.01 3.56
C LEU A 12 10.10 5.05 4.28
N GLY A 13 10.59 4.08 3.54
CA GLY A 13 11.58 3.12 4.02
C GLY A 13 11.59 1.83 3.21
N PRO A 14 12.60 0.97 3.40
CA PRO A 14 12.72 -0.29 2.68
C PRO A 14 11.56 -1.24 2.99
N THR A 15 11.54 -2.38 2.34
CA THR A 15 10.60 -3.48 2.65
C THR A 15 10.80 -3.98 4.09
N ASN A 16 9.76 -4.60 4.66
CA ASN A 16 9.75 -5.15 6.02
C ASN A 16 10.03 -4.11 7.12
N THR A 17 9.39 -2.95 7.02
CA THR A 17 9.40 -1.91 8.06
C THR A 17 8.07 -1.78 8.79
N GLY A 18 7.03 -2.49 8.32
CA GLY A 18 5.67 -2.46 8.87
C GLY A 18 4.85 -1.25 8.44
N LYS A 19 5.17 -0.60 7.30
CA LYS A 19 4.41 0.54 6.76
C LYS A 19 2.95 0.19 6.52
N THR A 20 2.69 -0.86 5.75
CA THR A 20 1.32 -1.31 5.43
C THR A 20 0.52 -1.64 6.69
N PHE A 21 1.13 -2.31 7.67
CA PHE A 21 0.49 -2.58 8.96
C PHE A 21 0.10 -1.28 9.68
N MET A 22 0.99 -0.29 9.71
CA MET A 22 0.68 1.01 10.32
C MET A 22 -0.48 1.72 9.62
N ALA A 23 -0.55 1.66 8.28
CA ALA A 23 -1.65 2.26 7.53
C ALA A 23 -2.98 1.59 7.84
N ILE A 24 -2.98 0.25 7.97
CA ILE A 24 -4.18 -0.51 8.36
C ILE A 24 -4.64 -0.11 9.76
N GLU A 25 -3.74 -0.12 10.76
CA GLU A 25 -4.10 0.28 12.14
C GLU A 25 -4.60 1.72 12.20
N ARG A 26 -3.99 2.62 11.41
CA ARG A 26 -4.42 4.00 11.32
C ARG A 26 -5.80 4.12 10.68
N MET A 27 -6.06 3.42 9.56
CA MET A 27 -7.36 3.44 8.89
C MET A 27 -8.48 2.98 9.81
N VAL A 28 -8.28 1.90 10.57
CA VAL A 28 -9.32 1.39 11.47
C VAL A 28 -9.54 2.24 12.71
N SER A 29 -8.71 3.26 12.97
CA SER A 29 -8.94 4.27 14.01
C SER A 29 -9.88 5.39 13.59
N TYR A 30 -10.18 5.50 12.28
CA TYR A 30 -11.18 6.41 11.73
C TYR A 30 -12.53 5.71 11.54
N ASP A 31 -13.59 6.48 11.38
CA ASP A 31 -14.93 5.94 11.16
C ASP A 31 -15.10 5.31 9.78
N ASN A 32 -14.34 5.80 8.82
CA ASN A 32 -14.32 5.29 7.45
C ASN A 32 -12.96 5.53 6.79
N GLY A 33 -12.64 4.78 5.74
CA GLY A 33 -11.38 4.95 5.04
C GLY A 33 -11.23 4.05 3.82
N ILE A 34 -10.25 4.41 2.98
CA ILE A 34 -9.86 3.66 1.78
C ILE A 34 -8.36 3.35 1.87
N ILE A 35 -7.98 2.13 1.49
CA ILE A 35 -6.58 1.76 1.28
C ILE A 35 -6.39 1.14 -0.09
N GLY A 36 -5.50 1.73 -0.89
CA GLY A 36 -5.06 1.22 -2.18
C GLY A 36 -3.78 0.42 -2.04
N LEU A 37 -3.79 -0.82 -2.51
CA LEU A 37 -2.71 -1.79 -2.42
C LEU A 37 -2.20 -2.18 -3.81
N PRO A 38 -0.92 -2.50 -3.99
CA PRO A 38 -0.33 -2.74 -5.31
C PRO A 38 -0.73 -4.08 -5.93
N LEU A 39 -1.20 -5.04 -5.13
CA LEU A 39 -1.47 -6.41 -5.53
C LEU A 39 -2.82 -6.91 -5.01
N ARG A 40 -3.54 -7.67 -5.85
CA ARG A 40 -4.84 -8.29 -5.52
C ARG A 40 -4.77 -9.21 -4.30
N LEU A 41 -3.76 -10.07 -4.23
CA LEU A 41 -3.58 -11.00 -3.11
C LEU A 41 -3.35 -10.25 -1.79
N LEU A 42 -2.60 -9.14 -1.84
CA LEU A 42 -2.40 -8.29 -0.66
C LEU A 42 -3.71 -7.59 -0.26
N ALA A 43 -4.48 -7.10 -1.23
CA ALA A 43 -5.79 -6.50 -0.96
C ALA A 43 -6.74 -7.51 -0.29
N ARG A 44 -6.76 -8.75 -0.77
CA ARG A 44 -7.55 -9.82 -0.16
C ARG A 44 -7.10 -10.14 1.27
N GLU A 45 -5.81 -10.28 1.50
CA GLU A 45 -5.27 -10.52 2.84
C GLU A 45 -5.62 -9.39 3.83
N VAL A 46 -5.50 -8.14 3.38
CA VAL A 46 -5.85 -6.97 4.20
C VAL A 46 -7.36 -6.90 4.45
N TYR A 47 -8.18 -7.19 3.45
CA TYR A 47 -9.64 -7.29 3.60
C TYR A 47 -10.02 -8.29 4.71
N ASP A 48 -9.47 -9.50 4.66
CA ASP A 48 -9.78 -10.53 5.65
C ASP A 48 -9.39 -10.08 7.07
N LYS A 49 -8.25 -9.41 7.23
CA LYS A 49 -7.81 -8.82 8.51
C LYS A 49 -8.76 -7.73 9.02
N ILE A 50 -9.28 -6.88 8.13
CA ILE A 50 -10.19 -5.80 8.51
C ILE A 50 -11.60 -6.34 8.80
N VAL A 51 -12.04 -7.37 8.07
CA VAL A 51 -13.31 -8.07 8.38
C VAL A 51 -13.30 -8.60 9.82
N VAL A 52 -12.19 -9.18 10.29
CA VAL A 52 -12.06 -9.62 11.69
C VAL A 52 -12.20 -8.47 12.68
N LYS A 53 -11.69 -7.28 12.35
CA LYS A 53 -11.69 -6.10 13.25
C LYS A 53 -12.98 -5.28 13.20
N LYS A 54 -13.58 -5.12 12.03
CA LYS A 54 -14.68 -4.18 11.77
C LYS A 54 -15.98 -4.84 11.31
N GLY A 55 -15.92 -6.13 10.99
CA GLY A 55 -17.05 -6.92 10.53
C GLY A 55 -17.26 -6.84 9.01
N LYS A 56 -17.82 -7.92 8.46
CA LYS A 56 -18.03 -8.10 7.02
C LYS A 56 -18.96 -7.05 6.41
N LEU A 57 -19.97 -6.59 7.14
CA LEU A 57 -20.94 -5.60 6.63
C LEU A 57 -20.37 -4.18 6.53
N ASN A 58 -19.27 -3.91 7.22
CA ASN A 58 -18.60 -2.60 7.20
C ASN A 58 -17.40 -2.56 6.24
N THR A 59 -17.01 -3.69 5.65
CA THR A 59 -15.76 -3.81 4.90
C THR A 59 -16.05 -4.21 3.46
N ALA A 60 -15.51 -3.45 2.51
CA ALA A 60 -15.56 -3.72 1.09
C ALA A 60 -14.20 -4.16 0.55
N LEU A 61 -14.21 -5.04 -0.44
CA LEU A 61 -13.07 -5.39 -1.28
C LEU A 61 -13.37 -4.98 -2.71
N ILE A 62 -12.46 -4.24 -3.34
CA ILE A 62 -12.62 -3.79 -4.73
C ILE A 62 -11.30 -4.03 -5.48
N THR A 63 -11.32 -5.01 -6.35
CA THR A 63 -10.22 -5.32 -7.28
C THR A 63 -10.77 -5.47 -8.70
N GLY A 64 -9.87 -5.58 -9.68
CA GLY A 64 -10.31 -5.81 -11.06
C GLY A 64 -11.04 -7.11 -11.29
N GLU A 65 -10.88 -8.12 -10.43
CA GLU A 65 -11.49 -9.45 -10.59
C GLU A 65 -12.53 -9.75 -9.51
N GLU A 66 -12.45 -9.14 -8.34
CA GLU A 66 -13.34 -9.44 -7.22
C GLU A 66 -13.88 -8.15 -6.60
N GLN A 67 -15.20 -8.11 -6.41
CA GLN A 67 -15.88 -7.00 -5.76
C GLN A 67 -16.83 -7.52 -4.70
N ILE A 68 -16.61 -7.09 -3.46
CA ILE A 68 -17.49 -7.33 -2.31
C ILE A 68 -17.82 -5.97 -1.73
N ILE A 69 -19.01 -5.45 -1.98
CA ILE A 69 -19.39 -4.09 -1.60
C ILE A 69 -20.70 -4.12 -0.81
N PRO A 70 -20.65 -4.37 0.51
CA PRO A 70 -21.85 -4.27 1.34
C PRO A 70 -22.45 -2.85 1.32
N PRO A 71 -23.77 -2.69 1.37
CA PRO A 71 -24.44 -1.37 1.32
C PRO A 71 -24.00 -0.40 2.41
N ARG A 72 -23.52 -0.92 3.55
CA ARG A 72 -23.07 -0.12 4.70
C ARG A 72 -21.56 -0.09 4.86
N ALA A 73 -20.81 -0.46 3.81
CA ALA A 73 -19.35 -0.46 3.86
C ALA A 73 -18.80 0.92 4.21
N ARG A 74 -17.89 0.95 5.18
CA ARG A 74 -17.16 2.12 5.64
C ARG A 74 -15.67 2.03 5.32
N TYR A 75 -15.14 0.81 5.25
CA TYR A 75 -13.73 0.53 4.98
C TYR A 75 -13.61 -0.13 3.62
N PHE A 76 -12.87 0.51 2.71
CA PHE A 76 -12.71 0.05 1.33
C PHE A 76 -11.26 -0.37 1.12
N ILE A 77 -11.06 -1.66 0.87
CA ILE A 77 -9.77 -2.25 0.57
C ILE A 77 -9.73 -2.50 -0.92
N CYS A 78 -8.80 -1.87 -1.61
CA CYS A 78 -8.79 -1.84 -3.07
C CYS A 78 -7.40 -2.17 -3.60
N THR A 79 -7.32 -2.66 -4.84
CA THR A 79 -6.11 -2.39 -5.62
C THR A 79 -6.09 -0.91 -6.01
N VAL A 80 -4.90 -0.33 -6.21
CA VAL A 80 -4.76 1.10 -6.52
C VAL A 80 -5.55 1.49 -7.77
N GLU A 81 -5.60 0.59 -8.77
CA GLU A 81 -6.37 0.77 -10.00
C GLU A 81 -7.88 0.83 -9.77
N ALA A 82 -8.37 0.08 -8.80
CA ALA A 82 -9.80 -0.03 -8.50
C ALA A 82 -10.26 0.90 -7.36
N MET A 83 -9.38 1.79 -6.87
CA MET A 83 -9.76 2.75 -5.84
C MET A 83 -10.85 3.69 -6.34
N PRO A 84 -12.01 3.77 -5.63
CA PRO A 84 -13.06 4.74 -5.96
C PRO A 84 -12.54 6.18 -5.77
N THR A 85 -12.84 7.05 -6.73
CA THR A 85 -12.45 8.46 -6.73
C THR A 85 -13.55 9.40 -6.27
N ASP A 86 -14.78 8.90 -6.20
CA ASP A 86 -16.02 9.63 -5.88
C ASP A 86 -16.41 9.54 -4.40
N LYS A 87 -15.72 8.73 -3.61
CA LYS A 87 -16.05 8.54 -2.19
C LYS A 87 -15.30 9.52 -1.30
N LEU A 88 -16.05 10.32 -0.58
CA LEU A 88 -15.51 11.15 0.50
C LEU A 88 -15.34 10.30 1.75
N VAL A 89 -14.11 10.16 2.21
CA VAL A 89 -13.74 9.41 3.41
C VAL A 89 -12.77 10.21 4.29
N ASP A 90 -12.73 9.88 5.58
CA ASP A 90 -11.86 10.56 6.54
C ASP A 90 -10.39 10.20 6.35
N PHE A 91 -10.14 8.95 6.00
CA PHE A 91 -8.79 8.43 5.83
C PHE A 91 -8.58 7.81 4.44
N ILE A 92 -7.47 8.16 3.79
CA ILE A 92 -6.98 7.48 2.59
C ILE A 92 -5.54 7.03 2.79
N ALA A 93 -5.22 5.81 2.33
CA ALA A 93 -3.85 5.35 2.20
C ALA A 93 -3.59 4.76 0.81
N VAL A 94 -2.38 4.98 0.29
CA VAL A 94 -1.87 4.34 -0.94
C VAL A 94 -0.52 3.73 -0.64
N ASP A 95 -0.39 2.42 -0.88
CA ASP A 95 0.85 1.68 -0.64
C ASP A 95 1.70 1.59 -1.92
N GLU A 96 3.02 1.46 -1.74
CA GLU A 96 4.04 1.31 -2.78
C GLU A 96 4.04 2.45 -3.83
N ILE A 97 3.94 3.70 -3.36
CA ILE A 97 3.85 4.89 -4.26
C ILE A 97 5.06 5.09 -5.18
N GLN A 98 6.22 4.45 -4.93
CA GLN A 98 7.34 4.47 -5.87
C GLN A 98 6.98 3.81 -7.22
N LEU A 99 5.87 3.06 -7.29
CA LEU A 99 5.32 2.56 -8.56
C LEU A 99 4.83 3.67 -9.50
N CYS A 100 4.83 4.94 -9.06
CA CYS A 100 4.71 6.09 -9.98
C CYS A 100 5.77 6.07 -11.09
N ASN A 101 6.92 5.42 -10.85
CA ASN A 101 7.99 5.25 -11.85
C ASN A 101 7.83 3.99 -12.72
N ASP A 102 6.79 3.20 -12.52
CA ASP A 102 6.51 2.02 -13.32
C ASP A 102 6.05 2.41 -14.73
N TYR A 103 6.55 1.71 -15.75
CA TYR A 103 6.25 2.05 -17.15
C TYR A 103 4.77 1.85 -17.50
N GLU A 104 4.15 0.79 -17.01
CA GLU A 104 2.77 0.45 -17.34
C GLU A 104 1.76 1.07 -16.38
N ARG A 105 2.03 1.00 -15.07
CA ARG A 105 1.11 1.38 -14.00
C ARG A 105 1.37 2.75 -13.40
N GLY A 106 2.49 3.39 -13.74
CA GLY A 106 2.96 4.61 -13.08
C GLY A 106 1.97 5.77 -13.17
N HIS A 107 1.24 5.89 -14.27
CA HIS A 107 0.23 6.95 -14.44
C HIS A 107 -0.92 6.83 -13.42
N ILE A 108 -1.34 5.60 -13.06
CA ILE A 108 -2.41 5.34 -12.08
C ILE A 108 -1.93 5.74 -10.67
N PHE A 109 -0.73 5.30 -10.29
CA PHE A 109 -0.15 5.67 -8.99
C PHE A 109 0.09 7.16 -8.87
N THR A 110 0.52 7.82 -9.97
CA THR A 110 0.71 9.27 -10.01
C THR A 110 -0.61 10.01 -9.83
N GLU A 111 -1.69 9.56 -10.48
CA GLU A 111 -3.03 10.13 -10.29
C GLU A 111 -3.45 10.06 -8.81
N LYS A 112 -3.30 8.89 -8.17
CA LYS A 112 -3.67 8.73 -6.76
C LYS A 112 -2.77 9.56 -5.84
N LEU A 113 -1.47 9.63 -6.13
CA LEU A 113 -0.54 10.47 -5.38
C LEU A 113 -0.94 11.95 -5.42
N LEU A 114 -1.35 12.45 -6.58
CA LEU A 114 -1.70 13.86 -6.77
C LEU A 114 -3.10 14.22 -6.26
N TYR A 115 -4.07 13.32 -6.39
CA TYR A 115 -5.49 13.67 -6.22
C TYR A 115 -6.23 12.88 -5.12
N ALA A 116 -5.76 11.72 -4.69
CA ALA A 116 -6.45 10.98 -3.63
C ALA A 116 -6.23 11.66 -2.27
N ARG A 117 -7.31 12.14 -1.66
CA ARG A 117 -7.27 12.85 -0.37
C ARG A 117 -8.39 12.36 0.55
N GLY A 118 -8.01 12.06 1.79
CA GLY A 118 -8.97 11.90 2.89
C GLY A 118 -9.32 13.26 3.49
N ASN A 119 -10.52 13.39 4.03
CA ASN A 119 -10.95 14.63 4.67
C ASN A 119 -10.09 15.00 5.88
N ILE A 120 -9.60 13.99 6.62
CA ILE A 120 -8.80 14.18 7.84
C ILE A 120 -7.35 13.83 7.61
N GLU A 121 -7.05 12.67 6.98
CA GLU A 121 -5.68 12.23 6.76
C GLU A 121 -5.51 11.50 5.43
N SER A 122 -4.39 11.80 4.76
CA SER A 122 -3.94 11.11 3.56
C SER A 122 -2.55 10.55 3.81
N LEU A 123 -2.39 9.23 3.70
CA LEU A 123 -1.17 8.51 4.04
C LEU A 123 -0.59 7.81 2.80
N PHE A 124 0.62 8.17 2.42
CA PHE A 124 1.31 7.56 1.29
C PHE A 124 2.52 6.77 1.76
N LEU A 125 2.59 5.49 1.36
CA LEU A 125 3.64 4.57 1.78
C LEU A 125 4.54 4.21 0.59
N GLY A 126 5.85 4.21 0.81
CA GLY A 126 6.77 3.91 -0.28
C GLY A 126 8.20 3.62 0.16
N SER A 127 9.05 3.42 -0.81
CA SER A 127 10.49 3.30 -0.61
C SER A 127 11.17 4.67 -0.59
N ASP A 128 12.38 4.74 -0.04
CA ASP A 128 13.12 6.00 0.12
C ASP A 128 13.50 6.68 -1.21
N ASN A 129 13.54 5.94 -2.30
CA ASN A 129 13.95 6.45 -3.61
C ASN A 129 12.99 7.49 -4.20
N ILE A 130 11.73 7.53 -3.77
CA ILE A 130 10.76 8.54 -4.23
C ILE A 130 10.85 9.88 -3.48
N GLU A 131 11.58 9.95 -2.38
CA GLU A 131 11.67 11.14 -1.53
C GLU A 131 12.03 12.44 -2.28
N PRO A 132 13.01 12.45 -3.21
CA PRO A 132 13.34 13.68 -3.94
C PRO A 132 12.16 14.24 -4.75
N ILE A 133 11.32 13.37 -5.30
CA ILE A 133 10.12 13.75 -6.04
C ILE A 133 9.07 14.30 -5.07
N ILE A 134 8.84 13.61 -3.95
CA ILE A 134 7.88 14.05 -2.91
C ILE A 134 8.22 15.43 -2.40
N ARG A 135 9.49 15.71 -2.10
CA ARG A 135 9.92 17.03 -1.60
C ARG A 135 9.69 18.17 -2.59
N LYS A 136 9.73 17.86 -3.89
CA LYS A 136 9.43 18.85 -4.94
C LYS A 136 7.93 19.08 -5.09
N LEU A 137 7.12 18.02 -5.06
CA LEU A 137 5.67 18.10 -5.28
C LEU A 137 4.90 18.50 -4.03
N PHE A 138 5.38 18.11 -2.85
CA PHE A 138 4.72 18.31 -1.55
C PHE A 138 5.71 18.88 -0.52
N PRO A 139 6.19 20.12 -0.71
CA PRO A 139 7.27 20.71 0.12
C PRO A 139 6.89 20.84 1.59
N HIS A 140 5.61 20.97 1.90
CA HIS A 140 5.09 21.15 3.27
C HIS A 140 4.57 19.85 3.92
N SER A 141 4.63 18.72 3.21
CA SER A 141 4.15 17.45 3.73
C SER A 141 5.08 16.86 4.78
N LYS A 142 4.50 16.08 5.69
CA LYS A 142 5.26 15.34 6.69
C LYS A 142 5.85 14.06 6.08
N ILE A 143 7.16 13.87 6.24
CA ILE A 143 7.86 12.63 5.84
C ILE A 143 8.37 11.92 7.09
N ILE A 144 7.94 10.66 7.27
CA ILE A 144 8.37 9.77 8.35
C ILE A 144 9.21 8.65 7.75
N LYS A 145 10.46 8.52 8.17
CA LYS A 145 11.35 7.45 7.73
C LYS A 145 11.28 6.25 8.66
N LYS A 146 11.17 5.06 8.08
CA LYS A 146 11.17 3.78 8.80
C LYS A 146 12.40 2.96 8.46
N LYS A 147 13.05 2.43 9.49
CA LYS A 147 14.18 1.50 9.33
C LYS A 147 13.68 0.07 9.20
N ARG A 148 14.39 -0.77 8.45
CA ARG A 148 14.10 -2.18 8.29
C ARG A 148 14.13 -2.91 9.64
N ARG A 149 13.14 -3.76 9.88
CA ARG A 149 13.05 -4.55 11.12
C ARG A 149 13.93 -5.79 11.10
N SER A 150 14.22 -6.32 9.90
CA SER A 150 15.05 -7.53 9.71
C SER A 150 16.42 -7.16 9.13
N LYS A 151 17.43 -7.97 9.46
CA LYS A 151 18.75 -7.86 8.84
C LYS A 151 18.71 -8.57 7.47
N LEU A 152 19.14 -7.87 6.42
CA LEU A 152 19.38 -8.46 5.11
C LEU A 152 20.88 -8.78 5.01
N SER A 153 21.22 -10.04 4.74
CA SER A 153 22.60 -10.47 4.58
C SER A 153 22.73 -11.26 3.29
N TYR A 154 23.64 -10.84 2.43
CA TYR A 154 23.97 -11.60 1.24
C TYR A 154 25.00 -12.69 1.60
N ILE A 155 24.70 -13.94 1.32
CA ILE A 155 25.55 -15.11 1.65
C ILE A 155 26.20 -15.77 0.43
N GLY A 156 26.23 -15.06 -0.71
CA GLY A 156 26.79 -15.56 -1.97
C GLY A 156 25.86 -16.46 -2.76
N LYS A 157 26.39 -17.02 -3.86
CA LYS A 157 25.67 -17.98 -4.70
C LYS A 157 25.64 -19.35 -4.02
N LYS A 158 24.48 -20.02 -4.02
CA LYS A 158 24.31 -21.37 -3.50
C LYS A 158 23.56 -22.22 -4.51
N SER A 159 23.85 -23.52 -4.52
CA SER A 159 23.06 -24.50 -5.23
C SER A 159 21.72 -24.72 -4.54
N PHE A 160 20.66 -25.06 -5.30
CA PHE A 160 19.36 -25.44 -4.77
C PHE A 160 19.43 -26.50 -3.67
N PHE A 161 20.33 -27.52 -3.87
CA PHE A 161 20.51 -28.59 -2.92
C PHE A 161 21.17 -28.20 -1.59
N SER A 162 21.76 -26.99 -1.52
CA SER A 162 22.42 -26.46 -0.33
C SER A 162 21.58 -25.39 0.40
N LEU A 163 20.35 -25.17 -0.03
CA LEU A 163 19.47 -24.18 0.62
C LEU A 163 19.02 -24.69 2.00
N PRO A 164 18.97 -23.82 3.01
CA PRO A 164 18.46 -24.19 4.32
C PRO A 164 16.94 -24.48 4.26
N LYS A 165 16.45 -25.24 5.23
CA LYS A 165 15.01 -25.45 5.40
C LYS A 165 14.29 -24.08 5.48
N ARG A 166 13.07 -24.02 4.92
CA ARG A 166 12.24 -22.79 4.85
C ARG A 166 12.84 -21.69 3.97
N SER A 167 13.59 -22.05 2.92
CA SER A 167 13.99 -21.11 1.87
C SER A 167 12.83 -20.85 0.92
N ALA A 168 12.67 -19.60 0.51
CA ALA A 168 11.82 -19.21 -0.62
C ALA A 168 12.69 -18.98 -1.84
N VAL A 169 12.34 -19.62 -2.97
CA VAL A 169 13.01 -19.45 -4.25
C VAL A 169 12.11 -18.61 -5.15
N VAL A 170 12.67 -17.54 -5.73
CA VAL A 170 11.94 -16.64 -6.61
C VAL A 170 12.59 -16.71 -7.99
N ALA A 171 11.77 -16.90 -9.03
CA ALA A 171 12.18 -16.89 -10.42
C ALA A 171 11.35 -15.89 -11.23
N PHE A 172 11.92 -15.35 -12.31
CA PHE A 172 11.24 -14.38 -13.18
C PHE A 172 10.46 -15.04 -14.31
N LYS A 173 10.75 -16.28 -14.63
CA LYS A 173 10.05 -17.04 -15.68
C LYS A 173 9.44 -18.30 -15.08
N THR A 174 8.24 -18.63 -15.51
CA THR A 174 7.53 -19.84 -15.07
C THR A 174 8.34 -21.12 -15.36
N ILE A 175 9.04 -21.17 -16.49
CA ILE A 175 9.87 -22.33 -16.84
C ILE A 175 11.02 -22.56 -15.84
N ASP A 176 11.55 -21.50 -15.23
CA ASP A 176 12.64 -21.61 -14.24
C ASP A 176 12.15 -22.16 -12.90
N VAL A 177 10.83 -22.23 -12.68
CA VAL A 177 10.21 -22.79 -11.45
C VAL A 177 10.04 -24.30 -11.58
N TYR A 178 9.86 -24.83 -12.81
CA TYR A 178 9.56 -26.24 -13.08
C TYR A 178 10.77 -27.06 -13.55
N ASN A 179 11.91 -26.43 -13.74
CA ASN A 179 13.18 -27.08 -14.02
C ASN A 179 14.07 -27.11 -12.76
#